data_67bce292e375c314d308a73986fabe97
#
_entry.id   67bce292e375c314d308a73986fabe97
#
_cell.length_a   1.000
_cell.length_b   1.000
_cell.length_c   1.000
_cell.angle_alpha   90.00
_cell.angle_beta   90.00
_cell.angle_gamma   90.00
#
_symmetry.space_group_name_H-M   'P 1'
#
loop_
_entity.id
_entity.type
_entity.pdbx_description
1 polymer ?
#
loop_
_entity_poly.entity_id
_entity_poly.type
_entity_poly.pdbx_seq_one_letter_code
_entity_poly.pdbx_strand_id
1 'polypeptide(L)'
;FSAEAFSGYMLPWGQMSYWAAQVITNLFSGIPVIGDAVVIWIRGDYVVADATLTRFFMLHVVLLPLVIILVIAVHFYSLRFPHVNNQISEDLNFEKEAEKYLEGKTKESKVVPFWPVFLSKDFFVVGFFMTFFFFLVCYHFDFAMDPINFEPANSMKTPAHIYPEWYFLWNYEVLRGFFFDIAGFAAMDIGLIAFVIANMVFFILPFLDRNPMNTAPAHKRPLFKYWFWILVADMIVLTVYGKLPPTGVNAWVGFFAAILFL
;
A
#
# COMPACT_ATOMS: atom_id res chain seq x y z
N PHE A 1 -0.85 0.87 -6.92
CA PHE A 1 -1.49 -0.28 -6.24
C PHE A 1 -2.72 0.15 -5.44
N SER A 2 -2.68 1.22 -4.63
CA SER A 2 -3.86 1.66 -3.84
C SER A 2 -5.05 2.00 -4.73
N ALA A 3 -4.83 2.68 -5.85
CA ALA A 3 -5.89 2.98 -6.81
C ALA A 3 -6.46 1.71 -7.45
N GLU A 4 -5.59 0.73 -7.75
CA GLU A 4 -5.99 -0.58 -8.30
C GLU A 4 -6.85 -1.35 -7.29
N ALA A 5 -6.39 -1.44 -6.03
CA ALA A 5 -7.12 -2.12 -4.98
C ALA A 5 -8.50 -1.48 -4.71
N PHE A 6 -8.57 -0.15 -4.64
CA PHE A 6 -9.83 0.56 -4.45
C PHE A 6 -10.80 0.38 -5.62
N SER A 7 -10.31 0.56 -6.86
CA SER A 7 -11.15 0.39 -8.05
C SER A 7 -11.70 -1.02 -8.18
N GLY A 8 -10.90 -2.05 -7.84
CA GLY A 8 -11.33 -3.44 -7.83
C GLY A 8 -12.35 -3.76 -6.75
N TYR A 9 -12.21 -3.17 -5.57
CA TYR A 9 -13.16 -3.37 -4.47
C TYR A 9 -14.58 -2.86 -4.77
N MET A 10 -14.70 -1.88 -5.66
CA MET A 10 -16.00 -1.40 -6.11
C MET A 10 -16.76 -2.39 -7.01
N LEU A 11 -16.06 -3.26 -7.73
CA LEU A 11 -16.66 -4.07 -8.79
C LEU A 11 -17.68 -5.12 -8.32
N PRO A 12 -17.55 -5.73 -7.13
CA PRO A 12 -18.58 -6.63 -6.59
C PRO A 12 -19.94 -5.94 -6.39
N TRP A 13 -19.94 -4.63 -6.26
CA TRP A 13 -21.14 -3.79 -6.08
C TRP A 13 -22.01 -4.23 -4.90
N GLY A 14 -21.36 -4.68 -3.83
CA GLY A 14 -21.99 -4.99 -2.55
C GLY A 14 -22.18 -3.75 -1.67
N GLN A 15 -22.78 -3.93 -0.52
CA GLN A 15 -23.04 -2.84 0.43
C GLN A 15 -21.77 -2.13 0.88
N MET A 16 -20.71 -2.85 1.21
CA MET A 16 -19.45 -2.21 1.62
C MET A 16 -18.72 -1.56 0.45
N SER A 17 -18.76 -2.15 -0.75
CA SER A 17 -18.21 -1.56 -1.98
C SER A 17 -18.85 -0.21 -2.28
N TYR A 18 -20.19 -0.14 -2.26
CA TYR A 18 -20.93 1.08 -2.51
C TYR A 18 -20.64 2.18 -1.48
N TRP A 19 -20.73 1.84 -0.20
CA TRP A 19 -20.55 2.83 0.86
C TRP A 19 -19.08 3.26 1.03
N ALA A 20 -18.11 2.36 0.78
CA ALA A 20 -16.69 2.73 0.69
C ALA A 20 -16.45 3.71 -0.46
N ALA A 21 -17.08 3.49 -1.62
CA ALA A 21 -17.02 4.42 -2.74
C ALA A 21 -17.60 5.80 -2.40
N GLN A 22 -18.71 5.85 -1.67
CA GLN A 22 -19.28 7.11 -1.19
C GLN A 22 -18.30 7.87 -0.29
N VAL A 23 -17.71 7.18 0.68
CA VAL A 23 -16.74 7.79 1.62
C VAL A 23 -15.50 8.29 0.88
N ILE A 24 -14.85 7.44 0.09
CA ILE A 24 -13.57 7.77 -0.56
C ILE A 24 -13.74 8.85 -1.61
N THR A 25 -14.80 8.81 -2.42
CA THR A 25 -15.03 9.88 -3.39
C THR A 25 -15.37 11.20 -2.71
N ASN A 26 -16.07 11.18 -1.57
CA ASN A 26 -16.35 12.39 -0.79
C ASN A 26 -15.10 13.04 -0.17
N LEU A 27 -14.01 12.31 0.06
CA LEU A 27 -12.77 12.94 0.56
C LEU A 27 -12.25 14.04 -0.39
N PHE A 28 -12.51 13.92 -1.68
CA PHE A 28 -12.12 14.93 -2.66
C PHE A 28 -12.92 16.23 -2.54
N SER A 29 -14.09 16.23 -1.90
CA SER A 29 -14.84 17.48 -1.63
C SER A 29 -14.08 18.41 -0.68
N GLY A 30 -13.15 17.89 0.14
CA GLY A 30 -12.28 18.71 0.98
C GLY A 30 -11.24 19.53 0.20
N ILE A 31 -11.11 19.38 -1.13
CA ILE A 31 -10.25 20.23 -1.95
C ILE A 31 -10.91 21.61 -2.09
N PRO A 32 -10.24 22.69 -1.63
CA PRO A 32 -10.81 24.03 -1.70
C PRO A 32 -11.19 24.42 -3.15
N VAL A 33 -12.33 25.10 -3.30
CA VAL A 33 -12.83 25.68 -4.55
C VAL A 33 -13.32 24.67 -5.59
N ILE A 34 -12.62 23.58 -5.83
CA ILE A 34 -12.93 22.63 -6.93
C ILE A 34 -13.42 21.27 -6.45
N GLY A 35 -13.42 21.00 -5.13
CA GLY A 35 -13.68 19.67 -4.58
C GLY A 35 -14.96 19.02 -5.07
N ASP A 36 -16.08 19.73 -5.02
CA ASP A 36 -17.36 19.18 -5.47
C ASP A 36 -17.36 18.86 -6.97
N ALA A 37 -16.74 19.70 -7.80
CA ALA A 37 -16.59 19.43 -9.23
C ALA A 37 -15.73 18.18 -9.48
N VAL A 38 -14.66 17.98 -8.69
CA VAL A 38 -13.81 16.78 -8.74
C VAL A 38 -14.60 15.54 -8.34
N VAL A 39 -15.42 15.60 -7.29
CA VAL A 39 -16.29 14.48 -6.87
C VAL A 39 -17.23 14.07 -7.99
N ILE A 40 -17.95 15.02 -8.59
CA ILE A 40 -18.86 14.76 -9.72
C ILE A 40 -18.09 14.19 -10.91
N TRP A 41 -16.91 14.73 -11.20
CA TRP A 41 -16.08 14.23 -12.29
C TRP A 41 -15.60 12.78 -12.04
N ILE A 42 -15.18 12.44 -10.82
CA ILE A 42 -14.76 11.08 -10.46
C ILE A 42 -15.93 10.10 -10.57
N ARG A 43 -17.08 10.45 -10.00
CA ARG A 43 -18.27 9.60 -10.00
C ARG A 43 -18.89 9.47 -11.40
N GLY A 44 -18.81 10.53 -12.19
CA GLY A 44 -19.55 10.66 -13.44
C GLY A 44 -21.01 11.01 -13.27
N ASP A 45 -21.43 11.24 -12.04
CA ASP A 45 -22.78 11.64 -11.64
C ASP A 45 -22.70 12.38 -10.29
N TYR A 46 -23.80 12.95 -9.85
CA TYR A 46 -23.93 13.58 -8.52
C TYR A 46 -23.87 12.54 -7.38
N VAL A 47 -24.25 11.31 -7.68
CA VAL A 47 -24.26 10.19 -6.72
C VAL A 47 -23.39 9.04 -7.24
N VAL A 48 -23.01 8.13 -6.37
CA VAL A 48 -22.39 6.86 -6.77
C VAL A 48 -23.46 5.99 -7.42
N ALA A 49 -23.29 5.69 -8.71
CA ALA A 49 -24.27 5.00 -9.56
C ALA A 49 -23.55 4.20 -10.67
N ASP A 50 -24.31 3.74 -11.66
CA ASP A 50 -23.80 2.95 -12.78
C ASP A 50 -22.66 3.63 -13.55
N ALA A 51 -22.73 4.97 -13.69
CA ALA A 51 -21.66 5.74 -14.31
C ALA A 51 -20.34 5.60 -13.53
N THR A 52 -20.41 5.60 -12.20
CA THR A 52 -19.25 5.38 -11.32
C THR A 52 -18.70 3.97 -11.51
N LEU A 53 -19.55 2.96 -11.46
CA LEU A 53 -19.15 1.57 -11.61
C LEU A 53 -18.47 1.33 -12.96
N THR A 54 -19.03 1.83 -14.05
CA THR A 54 -18.46 1.71 -15.40
C THR A 54 -17.08 2.35 -15.51
N ARG A 55 -16.90 3.55 -14.93
CA ARG A 55 -15.60 4.24 -14.92
C ARG A 55 -14.54 3.47 -14.13
N PHE A 56 -14.91 2.99 -12.95
CA PHE A 56 -13.98 2.24 -12.12
C PHE A 56 -13.68 0.85 -12.69
N PHE A 57 -14.62 0.23 -13.39
CA PHE A 57 -14.36 -0.99 -14.16
C PHE A 57 -13.29 -0.74 -15.23
N MET A 58 -13.41 0.31 -16.03
CA MET A 58 -12.41 0.65 -17.05
C MET A 58 -11.05 1.01 -16.45
N LEU A 59 -11.05 1.70 -15.30
CA LEU A 59 -9.81 1.99 -14.56
C LEU A 59 -9.12 0.69 -14.13
N HIS A 60 -9.86 -0.21 -13.46
CA HIS A 60 -9.31 -1.44 -12.88
C HIS A 60 -8.88 -2.47 -13.93
N VAL A 61 -9.66 -2.65 -14.99
CA VAL A 61 -9.42 -3.73 -15.96
C VAL A 61 -8.43 -3.31 -17.06
N VAL A 62 -8.36 -2.02 -17.38
CA VAL A 62 -7.58 -1.54 -18.53
C VAL A 62 -6.50 -0.55 -18.11
N LEU A 63 -6.89 0.63 -17.60
CA LEU A 63 -5.95 1.74 -17.47
C LEU A 63 -4.90 1.48 -16.38
N LEU A 64 -5.32 1.11 -15.18
CA LEU A 64 -4.40 0.92 -14.06
C LEU A 64 -3.46 -0.28 -14.26
N PRO A 65 -3.88 -1.44 -14.78
CA PRO A 65 -2.95 -2.52 -15.12
C PRO A 65 -1.88 -2.09 -16.14
N LEU A 66 -2.26 -1.35 -17.18
CA LEU A 66 -1.29 -0.84 -18.15
C LEU A 66 -0.30 0.13 -17.51
N VAL A 67 -0.78 1.06 -16.67
CA VAL A 67 0.08 1.97 -15.93
C VAL A 67 1.01 1.21 -14.98
N ILE A 68 0.51 0.19 -14.27
CA ILE A 68 1.33 -0.63 -13.37
C ILE A 68 2.44 -1.34 -14.14
N ILE A 69 2.14 -1.95 -15.28
CA ILE A 69 3.14 -2.60 -16.14
C ILE A 69 4.21 -1.60 -16.57
N LEU A 70 3.81 -0.41 -17.02
CA LEU A 70 4.74 0.64 -17.40
C LEU A 70 5.63 1.07 -16.25
N VAL A 71 5.05 1.32 -15.06
CA VAL A 71 5.80 1.70 -13.85
C VAL A 71 6.78 0.61 -13.44
N ILE A 72 6.38 -0.67 -13.51
CA ILE A 72 7.27 -1.81 -13.23
C ILE A 72 8.43 -1.84 -14.24
N ALA A 73 8.16 -1.63 -15.52
CA ALA A 73 9.22 -1.59 -16.54
C ALA A 73 10.23 -0.46 -16.28
N VAL A 74 9.74 0.75 -15.94
CA VAL A 74 10.59 1.88 -15.56
C VAL A 74 11.36 1.60 -14.28
N HIS A 75 10.74 0.94 -13.28
CA HIS A 75 11.39 0.56 -12.03
C HIS A 75 12.54 -0.42 -12.27
N PHE A 76 12.35 -1.46 -13.07
CA PHE A 76 13.42 -2.41 -13.42
C PHE A 76 14.52 -1.76 -14.27
N TYR A 77 14.15 -0.86 -15.19
CA TYR A 77 15.13 -0.10 -15.93
C TYR A 77 15.99 0.76 -14.99
N SER A 78 15.35 1.49 -14.08
CA SER A 78 16.02 2.36 -13.13
C SER A 78 16.94 1.58 -12.16
N LEU A 79 16.58 0.35 -11.79
CA LEU A 79 17.39 -0.51 -10.93
C LEU A 79 18.77 -0.84 -11.54
N ARG A 80 18.88 -0.80 -12.88
CA ARG A 80 20.15 -1.09 -13.58
C ARG A 80 21.21 -0.02 -13.39
N PHE A 81 20.86 1.23 -13.08
CA PHE A 81 21.82 2.31 -12.88
C PHE A 81 22.62 2.21 -11.58
N PRO A 82 21.99 2.04 -10.39
CA PRO A 82 22.72 1.93 -9.13
C PRO A 82 23.32 0.54 -8.88
N HIS A 83 23.01 -0.44 -9.71
CA HIS A 83 23.31 -1.87 -9.50
C HIS A 83 22.70 -2.44 -8.21
N VAL A 84 22.87 -3.75 -8.02
CA VAL A 84 22.43 -4.43 -6.80
C VAL A 84 23.43 -4.13 -5.68
N ASN A 85 22.93 -3.58 -4.56
CA ASN A 85 23.77 -3.32 -3.39
C ASN A 85 24.15 -4.64 -2.73
N ASN A 86 25.39 -5.07 -3.00
CA ASN A 86 25.92 -6.32 -2.49
C ASN A 86 26.52 -6.11 -1.09
N GLN A 87 26.36 -7.09 -0.20
CA GLN A 87 26.98 -7.06 1.12
C GLN A 87 28.51 -7.26 1.09
N ILE A 88 29.06 -7.54 -0.08
CA ILE A 88 30.46 -7.88 -0.30
C ILE A 88 31.28 -6.59 -0.48
N SER A 89 32.52 -6.60 0.05
CA SER A 89 33.44 -5.47 -0.01
C SER A 89 33.70 -4.97 -1.44
N GLU A 90 33.98 -3.69 -1.56
CA GLU A 90 34.17 -2.96 -2.81
C GLU A 90 35.31 -3.51 -3.70
N ASP A 91 36.22 -4.31 -3.13
CA ASP A 91 37.41 -4.88 -3.81
C ASP A 91 37.19 -6.30 -4.37
N LEU A 92 35.96 -6.68 -4.67
CA LEU A 92 35.66 -8.02 -5.19
C LEU A 92 36.12 -8.17 -6.63
N ASN A 93 37.14 -9.01 -6.84
CA ASN A 93 37.51 -9.43 -8.20
C ASN A 93 36.58 -10.55 -8.67
N PHE A 94 35.58 -10.16 -9.49
CA PHE A 94 34.53 -11.07 -9.98
C PHE A 94 35.09 -12.22 -10.80
N GLU A 95 36.13 -12.01 -11.62
CA GLU A 95 36.77 -13.05 -12.44
C GLU A 95 37.37 -14.15 -11.57
N LYS A 96 38.14 -13.76 -10.56
CA LYS A 96 38.77 -14.67 -9.62
C LYS A 96 37.76 -15.46 -8.78
N GLU A 97 36.66 -14.80 -8.40
CA GLU A 97 35.61 -15.47 -7.63
C GLU A 97 34.77 -16.40 -8.53
N ALA A 98 34.55 -16.04 -9.78
CA ALA A 98 33.88 -16.90 -10.76
C ALA A 98 34.75 -18.15 -11.07
N GLU A 99 36.06 -17.99 -11.21
CA GLU A 99 36.98 -19.09 -11.42
C GLU A 99 36.95 -20.11 -10.26
N LYS A 100 36.97 -19.63 -9.01
CA LYS A 100 36.79 -20.49 -7.82
C LYS A 100 35.48 -21.29 -7.89
N TYR A 101 34.41 -20.67 -8.32
CA TYR A 101 33.13 -21.34 -8.44
C TYR A 101 33.16 -22.43 -9.52
N LEU A 102 33.79 -22.15 -10.66
CA LEU A 102 33.93 -23.09 -11.79
C LEU A 102 34.86 -24.26 -11.45
N GLU A 103 35.87 -24.04 -10.61
CA GLU A 103 36.76 -25.08 -10.09
C GLU A 103 36.10 -25.99 -9.02
N GLY A 104 34.84 -25.78 -8.71
CA GLY A 104 34.11 -26.55 -7.71
C GLY A 104 34.33 -26.09 -6.26
N LYS A 105 35.10 -25.04 -6.03
CA LYS A 105 35.28 -24.39 -4.72
C LYS A 105 34.13 -23.47 -4.35
N THR A 106 32.89 -23.96 -4.48
CA THR A 106 31.65 -23.17 -4.36
C THR A 106 31.47 -22.53 -2.98
N LYS A 107 32.02 -23.17 -1.91
CA LYS A 107 31.95 -22.61 -0.54
C LYS A 107 32.93 -21.47 -0.29
N GLU A 108 33.96 -21.36 -1.10
CA GLU A 108 35.02 -20.33 -1.00
C GLU A 108 34.73 -19.16 -1.93
N SER A 109 33.89 -19.37 -2.96
CA SER A 109 33.49 -18.32 -3.88
C SER A 109 32.46 -17.41 -3.24
N LYS A 110 32.66 -16.10 -3.42
CA LYS A 110 31.72 -15.04 -2.99
C LYS A 110 30.67 -14.70 -4.04
N VAL A 111 30.69 -15.36 -5.20
CA VAL A 111 29.75 -15.20 -6.29
C VAL A 111 29.08 -16.53 -6.63
N VAL A 112 27.88 -16.47 -7.12
CA VAL A 112 27.13 -17.62 -7.62
C VAL A 112 26.53 -17.27 -8.99
N PRO A 113 26.43 -18.23 -9.93
CA PRO A 113 25.88 -17.94 -11.25
C PRO A 113 24.41 -17.59 -11.14
N PHE A 114 23.98 -16.66 -12.01
CA PHE A 114 22.56 -16.32 -12.13
C PHE A 114 21.76 -17.56 -12.58
N TRP A 115 22.23 -18.23 -13.64
CA TRP A 115 21.67 -19.50 -14.11
C TRP A 115 22.58 -20.66 -13.71
N PRO A 116 22.07 -21.76 -13.12
CA PRO A 116 20.66 -22.00 -12.75
C PRO A 116 20.32 -21.51 -11.31
N VAL A 117 21.30 -21.06 -10.49
CA VAL A 117 21.14 -20.94 -9.04
C VAL A 117 20.13 -19.89 -8.63
N PHE A 118 20.29 -18.65 -9.09
CA PHE A 118 19.34 -17.59 -8.71
C PHE A 118 17.98 -17.80 -9.37
N LEU A 119 17.98 -18.09 -10.65
CA LEU A 119 16.73 -18.23 -11.41
C LEU A 119 15.88 -19.40 -10.91
N SER A 120 16.49 -20.52 -10.52
CA SER A 120 15.73 -21.65 -9.93
C SER A 120 15.10 -21.29 -8.58
N LYS A 121 15.76 -20.47 -7.76
CA LYS A 121 15.19 -19.95 -6.51
C LYS A 121 14.01 -19.01 -6.77
N ASP A 122 14.17 -18.13 -7.74
CA ASP A 122 13.09 -17.21 -8.13
C ASP A 122 11.86 -17.97 -8.63
N PHE A 123 12.04 -18.96 -9.50
CA PHE A 123 10.93 -19.82 -9.96
C PHE A 123 10.30 -20.62 -8.81
N PHE A 124 11.09 -21.08 -7.85
CA PHE A 124 10.55 -21.77 -6.69
C PHE A 124 9.65 -20.83 -5.87
N VAL A 125 10.12 -19.62 -5.57
CA VAL A 125 9.34 -18.62 -4.80
C VAL A 125 8.09 -18.20 -5.56
N VAL A 126 8.20 -17.93 -6.85
CA VAL A 126 7.06 -17.60 -7.72
C VAL A 126 6.07 -18.75 -7.77
N GLY A 127 6.54 -19.99 -7.96
CA GLY A 127 5.70 -21.18 -7.98
C GLY A 127 4.94 -21.38 -6.65
N PHE A 128 5.62 -21.22 -5.53
CA PHE A 128 5.02 -21.29 -4.20
C PHE A 128 3.95 -20.20 -4.00
N PHE A 129 4.29 -18.95 -4.34
CA PHE A 129 3.35 -17.84 -4.26
C PHE A 129 2.12 -18.07 -5.15
N MET A 130 2.31 -18.46 -6.41
CA MET A 130 1.22 -18.71 -7.35
C MET A 130 0.33 -19.87 -6.90
N THR A 131 0.90 -20.93 -6.34
CA THR A 131 0.13 -22.04 -5.79
C THR A 131 -0.78 -21.57 -4.66
N PHE A 132 -0.24 -20.79 -3.71
CA PHE A 132 -1.02 -20.22 -2.63
C PHE A 132 -2.08 -19.23 -3.13
N PHE A 133 -1.71 -18.35 -4.07
CA PHE A 133 -2.63 -17.38 -4.68
C PHE A 133 -3.80 -18.07 -5.37
N PHE A 134 -3.54 -19.04 -6.25
CA PHE A 134 -4.60 -19.77 -6.93
C PHE A 134 -5.42 -20.64 -5.98
N PHE A 135 -4.83 -21.17 -4.92
CA PHE A 135 -5.59 -21.84 -3.89
C PHE A 135 -6.63 -20.91 -3.23
N LEU A 136 -6.24 -19.69 -2.87
CA LEU A 136 -7.18 -18.70 -2.34
C LEU A 136 -8.25 -18.32 -3.37
N VAL A 137 -7.85 -17.99 -4.60
CA VAL A 137 -8.78 -17.55 -5.64
C VAL A 137 -9.80 -18.63 -6.01
N CYS A 138 -9.37 -19.89 -6.09
CA CYS A 138 -10.25 -20.98 -6.53
C CYS A 138 -11.11 -21.59 -5.40
N TYR A 139 -10.62 -21.60 -4.17
CA TYR A 139 -11.26 -22.33 -3.07
C TYR A 139 -11.72 -21.43 -1.91
N HIS A 140 -11.14 -20.24 -1.77
CA HIS A 140 -11.41 -19.31 -0.66
C HIS A 140 -11.47 -17.87 -1.14
N PHE A 141 -12.16 -17.61 -2.24
CA PHE A 141 -12.28 -16.28 -2.84
C PHE A 141 -12.93 -15.25 -1.89
N ASP A 142 -13.69 -15.71 -0.92
CA ASP A 142 -14.35 -14.94 0.14
C ASP A 142 -13.50 -14.72 1.39
N PHE A 143 -12.30 -15.27 1.44
CA PHE A 143 -11.40 -15.32 2.62
C PHE A 143 -11.12 -13.92 3.09
N ALA A 144 -11.28 -12.90 2.94
CA ALA A 144 -11.04 -11.61 3.58
C ALA A 144 -12.14 -10.59 3.27
N MET A 145 -13.21 -11.05 2.61
CA MET A 145 -14.32 -10.18 2.26
C MET A 145 -15.27 -10.03 3.45
N ASP A 146 -15.73 -8.81 3.72
CA ASP A 146 -16.76 -8.59 4.74
C ASP A 146 -18.08 -9.26 4.31
N PRO A 147 -18.74 -10.03 5.18
CA PRO A 147 -20.02 -10.69 4.86
C PRO A 147 -21.10 -9.72 4.36
N ILE A 148 -21.12 -8.48 4.82
CA ILE A 148 -22.07 -7.45 4.37
C ILE A 148 -21.87 -7.12 2.90
N ASN A 149 -20.68 -7.32 2.34
CA ASN A 149 -20.43 -7.04 0.92
C ASN A 149 -21.05 -8.07 -0.04
N PHE A 150 -21.59 -9.17 0.48
CA PHE A 150 -22.44 -10.09 -0.29
C PHE A 150 -23.90 -9.63 -0.40
N GLU A 151 -24.32 -8.63 0.41
CA GLU A 151 -25.60 -7.98 0.22
C GLU A 151 -25.50 -7.02 -0.97
N PRO A 152 -26.47 -7.01 -1.91
CA PRO A 152 -26.50 -6.04 -3.02
C PRO A 152 -26.48 -4.59 -2.52
N ALA A 153 -25.78 -3.72 -3.24
CA ALA A 153 -25.69 -2.31 -2.90
C ALA A 153 -27.08 -1.66 -2.78
N ASN A 154 -27.30 -0.99 -1.66
CA ASN A 154 -28.54 -0.27 -1.38
C ASN A 154 -28.23 1.11 -0.80
N SER A 155 -28.46 2.16 -1.59
CA SER A 155 -28.25 3.55 -1.20
C SER A 155 -29.12 4.03 -0.05
N MET A 156 -30.24 3.34 0.22
CA MET A 156 -31.21 3.69 1.27
C MET A 156 -30.93 3.02 2.61
N LYS A 157 -29.97 2.06 2.65
CA LYS A 157 -29.65 1.31 3.86
C LYS A 157 -28.15 1.42 4.14
N THR A 158 -27.76 2.34 5.01
CA THR A 158 -26.37 2.49 5.44
C THR A 158 -25.97 1.36 6.40
N PRO A 159 -24.85 0.66 6.18
CA PRO A 159 -24.32 -0.29 7.17
C PRO A 159 -23.99 0.40 8.50
N ALA A 160 -24.11 -0.34 9.60
CA ALA A 160 -23.81 0.19 10.94
C ALA A 160 -22.34 0.65 11.08
N HIS A 161 -21.43 0.00 10.41
CA HIS A 161 -20.02 0.34 10.37
C HIS A 161 -19.52 0.26 8.94
N ILE A 162 -18.98 1.38 8.43
CA ILE A 162 -18.31 1.44 7.14
C ILE A 162 -16.83 1.54 7.40
N TYR A 163 -16.07 0.55 6.97
CA TYR A 163 -14.61 0.54 7.00
C TYR A 163 -14.07 -0.08 5.71
N PRO A 164 -12.87 0.33 5.28
CA PRO A 164 -12.25 -0.24 4.09
C PRO A 164 -11.68 -1.63 4.40
N GLU A 165 -11.25 -2.33 3.36
CA GLU A 165 -10.53 -3.58 3.46
C GLU A 165 -9.24 -3.46 4.29
N TRP A 166 -8.77 -4.60 4.81
CA TRP A 166 -7.68 -4.67 5.80
C TRP A 166 -6.41 -3.91 5.38
N TYR A 167 -6.08 -3.86 4.09
CA TYR A 167 -4.90 -3.17 3.57
C TYR A 167 -5.02 -1.64 3.56
N PHE A 168 -6.22 -1.09 3.75
CA PHE A 168 -6.46 0.35 3.90
C PHE A 168 -6.77 0.77 5.35
N LEU A 169 -6.95 -0.17 6.28
CA LEU A 169 -7.35 0.15 7.66
C LEU A 169 -6.37 1.08 8.36
N TRP A 170 -5.06 0.89 8.16
CA TRP A 170 -4.04 1.78 8.74
C TRP A 170 -4.21 3.22 8.25
N ASN A 171 -4.47 3.40 6.98
CA ASN A 171 -4.65 4.70 6.34
C ASN A 171 -5.99 5.34 6.75
N TYR A 172 -7.01 4.52 6.89
CA TYR A 172 -8.31 4.94 7.42
C TYR A 172 -8.21 5.37 8.89
N GLU A 173 -7.39 4.70 9.71
CA GLU A 173 -7.18 5.12 11.08
C GLU A 173 -6.42 6.45 11.16
N VAL A 174 -5.44 6.70 10.31
CA VAL A 174 -4.79 8.03 10.22
C VAL A 174 -5.81 9.12 9.89
N LEU A 175 -6.75 8.85 8.97
CA LEU A 175 -7.80 9.80 8.59
C LEU A 175 -8.73 10.16 9.76
N ARG A 176 -9.18 9.16 10.53
CA ARG A 176 -10.19 9.34 11.59
C ARG A 176 -9.62 9.43 12.99
N GLY A 177 -8.31 9.24 13.15
CA GLY A 177 -7.64 9.27 14.46
C GLY A 177 -7.69 10.63 15.14
N PHE A 178 -7.88 11.69 14.37
CA PHE A 178 -8.09 13.04 14.91
C PHE A 178 -9.58 13.23 15.17
N PHE A 179 -9.99 13.15 16.43
CA PHE A 179 -11.39 13.16 16.85
C PHE A 179 -11.82 14.40 17.65
N PHE A 180 -10.95 15.41 17.75
CA PHE A 180 -11.22 16.70 18.39
C PHE A 180 -10.55 17.84 17.62
N ASP A 181 -11.14 19.03 17.73
CA ASP A 181 -10.64 20.22 17.06
C ASP A 181 -9.34 20.70 17.70
N ILE A 182 -8.37 21.09 16.90
CA ILE A 182 -7.06 21.57 17.35
C ILE A 182 -6.77 22.93 16.74
N ALA A 183 -6.46 23.91 17.58
CA ALA A 183 -6.04 25.26 17.16
C ALA A 183 -7.01 25.96 16.16
N GLY A 184 -8.31 25.66 16.27
CA GLY A 184 -9.35 26.24 15.41
C GLY A 184 -9.60 25.49 14.09
N PHE A 185 -8.90 24.40 13.84
CA PHE A 185 -9.16 23.51 12.72
C PHE A 185 -10.08 22.37 13.15
N ALA A 186 -11.06 22.05 12.31
CA ALA A 186 -11.97 20.92 12.59
C ALA A 186 -11.21 19.59 12.54
N ALA A 187 -11.59 18.65 13.38
CA ALA A 187 -11.02 17.30 13.46
C ALA A 187 -10.96 16.62 12.08
N MET A 188 -12.01 16.77 11.27
CA MET A 188 -12.09 16.20 9.93
C MET A 188 -11.03 16.78 8.98
N ASP A 189 -10.77 18.09 9.03
CA ASP A 189 -9.78 18.75 8.19
C ASP A 189 -8.38 18.31 8.55
N ILE A 190 -8.09 18.19 9.85
CA ILE A 190 -6.81 17.69 10.36
C ILE A 190 -6.59 16.26 9.90
N GLY A 191 -7.59 15.39 10.05
CA GLY A 191 -7.55 14.02 9.60
C GLY A 191 -7.31 13.90 8.09
N LEU A 192 -7.94 14.74 7.28
CA LEU A 192 -7.74 14.77 5.84
C LEU A 192 -6.31 15.20 5.48
N ILE A 193 -5.80 16.23 6.12
CA ILE A 193 -4.41 16.69 5.94
C ILE A 193 -3.42 15.58 6.34
N ALA A 194 -3.64 14.94 7.50
CA ALA A 194 -2.84 13.83 7.99
C ALA A 194 -2.83 12.65 7.00
N PHE A 195 -4.00 12.31 6.46
CA PHE A 195 -4.16 11.28 5.43
C PHE A 195 -3.35 11.61 4.16
N VAL A 196 -3.40 12.85 3.69
CA VAL A 196 -2.61 13.29 2.51
C VAL A 196 -1.12 13.20 2.81
N ILE A 197 -0.66 13.70 3.96
CA ILE A 197 0.75 13.65 4.38
C ILE A 197 1.20 12.18 4.47
N ALA A 198 0.44 11.30 5.11
CA ALA A 198 0.76 9.88 5.27
C ALA A 198 0.99 9.16 3.93
N ASN A 199 0.25 9.55 2.90
CA ASN A 199 0.44 8.97 1.56
C ASN A 199 1.59 9.65 0.80
N MET A 200 1.80 10.94 0.98
CA MET A 200 2.84 11.70 0.29
C MET A 200 4.23 11.44 0.85
N VAL A 201 4.37 11.10 2.12
CA VAL A 201 5.67 10.86 2.77
C VAL A 201 6.51 9.82 2.02
N PHE A 202 5.91 8.77 1.47
CA PHE A 202 6.62 7.73 0.72
C PHE A 202 7.27 8.26 -0.58
N PHE A 203 6.69 9.29 -1.19
CA PHE A 203 7.28 9.96 -2.37
C PHE A 203 8.36 10.95 -1.99
N ILE A 204 8.25 11.58 -0.82
CA ILE A 204 9.15 12.63 -0.36
C ILE A 204 10.35 12.04 0.39
N LEU A 205 10.19 10.88 1.01
CA LEU A 205 11.22 10.23 1.84
C LEU A 205 12.61 10.13 1.18
N PRO A 206 12.75 9.75 -0.10
CA PRO A 206 14.06 9.71 -0.76
C PRO A 206 14.79 11.06 -0.80
N PHE A 207 14.05 12.16 -0.81
CA PHE A 207 14.59 13.53 -0.83
C PHE A 207 14.89 14.06 0.57
N LEU A 208 14.21 13.52 1.58
CA LEU A 208 14.44 13.84 2.99
C LEU A 208 15.64 13.09 3.58
N ASP A 209 15.95 11.91 3.09
CA ASP A 209 17.07 11.10 3.58
C ASP A 209 18.41 11.69 3.08
N ARG A 210 18.95 12.61 3.85
CA ARG A 210 20.25 13.29 3.59
C ARG A 210 21.44 12.57 4.24
N ASN A 211 21.24 11.36 4.75
CA ASN A 211 22.34 10.61 5.36
C ASN A 211 23.39 10.27 4.28
N PRO A 212 24.68 10.53 4.51
CA PRO A 212 25.76 10.13 3.58
C PRO A 212 25.74 8.61 3.27
N MET A 213 25.18 7.81 4.18
CA MET A 213 25.02 6.37 4.02
C MET A 213 23.62 5.98 3.49
N ASN A 214 22.90 6.87 2.81
CA ASN A 214 21.53 6.61 2.33
C ASN A 214 21.44 5.42 1.35
N THR A 215 22.53 5.11 0.64
CA THR A 215 22.64 3.94 -0.24
C THR A 215 23.12 2.68 0.47
N ALA A 216 23.52 2.78 1.75
CA ALA A 216 24.00 1.63 2.50
C ALA A 216 22.84 0.69 2.90
N PRO A 217 23.08 -0.64 2.96
CA PRO A 217 22.11 -1.60 3.44
C PRO A 217 21.62 -1.27 4.86
N ALA A 218 20.37 -1.61 5.17
CA ALA A 218 19.72 -1.29 6.45
C ALA A 218 20.50 -1.78 7.68
N HIS A 219 21.24 -2.91 7.58
CA HIS A 219 22.03 -3.43 8.69
C HIS A 219 23.24 -2.54 9.06
N LYS A 220 23.73 -1.71 8.13
CA LYS A 220 24.77 -0.71 8.37
C LYS A 220 24.22 0.64 8.85
N ARG A 221 22.90 0.76 8.98
CA ARG A 221 22.18 1.97 9.40
C ARG A 221 21.37 1.67 10.67
N PRO A 222 21.99 1.64 11.86
CA PRO A 222 21.33 1.15 13.07
C PRO A 222 20.07 1.93 13.44
N LEU A 223 20.09 3.28 13.37
CA LEU A 223 18.92 4.09 13.66
C LEU A 223 17.77 3.83 12.68
N PHE A 224 18.06 3.73 11.39
CA PHE A 224 17.08 3.38 10.37
C PHE A 224 16.40 2.03 10.66
N LYS A 225 17.16 1.03 11.08
CA LYS A 225 16.65 -0.30 11.44
C LYS A 225 15.62 -0.22 12.58
N TYR A 226 15.90 0.55 13.63
CA TYR A 226 14.97 0.69 14.76
C TYR A 226 13.69 1.42 14.35
N TRP A 227 13.81 2.52 13.64
CA TRP A 227 12.65 3.27 13.14
C TRP A 227 11.80 2.46 12.17
N PHE A 228 12.42 1.65 11.33
CA PHE A 228 11.69 0.74 10.45
C PHE A 228 10.80 -0.24 11.23
N TRP A 229 11.33 -0.87 12.29
CA TRP A 229 10.53 -1.79 13.09
C TRP A 229 9.47 -1.09 13.95
N ILE A 230 9.73 0.13 14.41
CA ILE A 230 8.72 0.97 15.06
C ILE A 230 7.58 1.25 14.08
N LEU A 231 7.90 1.66 12.85
CA LEU A 231 6.90 1.88 11.80
C LEU A 231 6.07 0.63 11.51
N VAL A 232 6.71 -0.54 11.40
CA VAL A 232 6.00 -1.81 11.18
C VAL A 232 5.03 -2.11 12.33
N ALA A 233 5.47 -1.95 13.57
CA ALA A 233 4.62 -2.15 14.73
C ALA A 233 3.46 -1.15 14.77
N ASP A 234 3.72 0.11 14.47
CA ASP A 234 2.72 1.17 14.42
C ASP A 234 1.68 0.92 13.32
N MET A 235 2.10 0.52 12.12
CA MET A 235 1.17 0.13 11.05
C MET A 235 0.26 -1.05 11.45
N ILE A 236 0.75 -2.00 12.23
CA ILE A 236 -0.08 -3.08 12.78
C ILE A 236 -1.11 -2.50 13.76
N VAL A 237 -0.71 -1.60 14.65
CA VAL A 237 -1.61 -0.92 15.59
C VAL A 237 -2.68 -0.15 14.82
N LEU A 238 -2.29 0.70 13.87
CA LEU A 238 -3.22 1.46 13.03
C LEU A 238 -4.20 0.54 12.28
N THR A 239 -3.73 -0.59 11.76
CA THR A 239 -4.59 -1.55 11.06
C THR A 239 -5.62 -2.18 12.01
N VAL A 240 -5.22 -2.58 13.20
CA VAL A 240 -6.14 -3.17 14.20
C VAL A 240 -7.17 -2.14 14.65
N TYR A 241 -6.73 -0.95 15.02
CA TYR A 241 -7.62 0.11 15.51
C TYR A 241 -8.47 0.71 14.39
N GLY A 242 -8.01 0.68 13.13
CA GLY A 242 -8.79 1.06 11.96
C GLY A 242 -10.11 0.29 11.79
N LYS A 243 -10.19 -0.92 12.32
CA LYS A 243 -11.42 -1.73 12.31
C LYS A 243 -12.31 -1.50 13.54
N LEU A 244 -11.73 -1.07 14.67
CA LEU A 244 -12.45 -0.92 15.93
C LEU A 244 -13.25 0.40 15.95
N PRO A 245 -14.36 0.48 16.70
CA PRO A 245 -15.07 1.74 16.91
C PRO A 245 -14.16 2.80 17.56
N PRO A 246 -14.13 4.06 17.05
CA PRO A 246 -13.26 5.11 17.56
C PRO A 246 -13.84 5.74 18.84
N THR A 247 -14.02 4.95 19.91
CA THR A 247 -14.60 5.38 21.17
C THR A 247 -13.70 5.04 22.35
N GLY A 248 -13.71 5.88 23.38
CA GLY A 248 -12.96 5.66 24.61
C GLY A 248 -11.46 5.47 24.36
N VAL A 249 -10.89 4.39 24.88
CA VAL A 249 -9.46 4.08 24.75
C VAL A 249 -9.03 3.89 23.29
N ASN A 250 -9.90 3.30 22.46
CA ASN A 250 -9.56 3.05 21.06
C ASN A 250 -9.26 4.34 20.30
N ALA A 251 -10.04 5.41 20.54
CA ALA A 251 -9.82 6.70 19.90
C ALA A 251 -8.45 7.30 20.28
N TRP A 252 -8.06 7.19 21.56
CA TRP A 252 -6.77 7.70 22.02
C TRP A 252 -5.59 6.89 21.46
N VAL A 253 -5.69 5.57 21.42
CA VAL A 253 -4.63 4.73 20.82
C VAL A 253 -4.48 5.04 19.33
N GLY A 254 -5.58 5.14 18.60
CA GLY A 254 -5.56 5.54 17.18
C GLY A 254 -4.94 6.92 16.95
N PHE A 255 -5.28 7.89 17.79
CA PHE A 255 -4.71 9.24 17.74
C PHE A 255 -3.18 9.25 17.94
N PHE A 256 -2.68 8.57 19.00
CA PHE A 256 -1.24 8.53 19.23
C PHE A 256 -0.48 7.72 18.18
N ALA A 257 -1.07 6.64 17.66
CA ALA A 257 -0.50 5.90 16.55
C ALA A 257 -0.46 6.76 15.27
N ALA A 258 -1.53 7.49 14.94
CA ALA A 258 -1.53 8.40 13.80
C ALA A 258 -0.45 9.50 13.90
N ILE A 259 -0.21 10.03 15.10
CA ILE A 259 0.88 11.01 15.34
C ILE A 259 2.25 10.35 15.20
N LEU A 260 2.42 9.12 15.70
CA LEU A 260 3.69 8.41 15.60
C LEU A 260 4.06 8.08 14.14
N PHE A 261 3.04 7.80 13.33
CA PHE A 261 3.22 7.53 11.90
C PHE A 261 3.68 8.76 11.11
N LEU A 262 3.14 9.96 11.44
CA LEU A 262 3.42 11.23 10.76
C LEU A 262 4.76 11.84 11.18
#